data_49f2104ab11f0ae0d6009843696e3025
#
_entry.id   49f2104ab11f0ae0d6009843696e3025
#
_cell.length_a   1.000
_cell.length_b   1.000
_cell.length_c   1.000
_cell.angle_alpha   90.00
_cell.angle_beta   90.00
_cell.angle_gamma   90.00
#
_symmetry.space_group_name_H-M   'P 1'
#
loop_
_entity.id
_entity.type
_entity.pdbx_description
1 polymer ?
#
loop_
_entity_poly.entity_id
_entity_poly.type
_entity_poly.pdbx_seq_one_letter_code
_entity_poly.pdbx_strand_id
1 'polypeptide(L)'
;MSFKALVATAVAVLLYSIALVVYRLFFHPLAKYPGPRLAAITHWYAALYAWRGDLHINSRAWHDRYGDIVRFAPNALTFNTDTGMHAIYGVRANVVKSEGYSSLSASRHTPNTLTATDKTTHGFKRRILAQVFSTEGIKSIEERLLTNFRDFVDLLGKEGDEFGIAKPGLASEKDNEWTQTKHLAPMCDWVTFDVISDLCYGKDFDMLHSSDMRWFPSVVLKITQRSMTTLVQSKFCNLKIDRFFMSSKFKDIVNAGDRIGERSKARQRLGNDIEKQDLFYHMMNTADPKTGAHFTSKDLWVESMLLMTAGADTTATAMAGTFFHLVHKPDLLARLVSELRTTFADEEDIHMGPELDSCELLQACINETMRLAPSVATTIPRTVLKGGLMVDGHFIPEGTMVGTTTYAVHRNPNYFSCPDAYFPDRWIVNPELGVDEQSIKTAKQAFVPFSSGARSCVGWKLAWAELNVTIARALFRYDMRLAPDARCCGGKRNDCDFKLKGWVTSAVEGPWVQFKARS
;
A
#
# COMPACT_ATOMS: atom_id res chain seq x y z
N MET A 1 -29.25 -15.42 -39.24
CA MET A 1 -30.24 -15.83 -38.20
C MET A 1 -31.59 -15.23 -38.58
N SER A 2 -32.68 -15.98 -38.48
CA SER A 2 -34.01 -15.41 -38.75
C SER A 2 -34.38 -14.44 -37.60
N PHE A 3 -35.20 -13.43 -37.90
CA PHE A 3 -35.69 -12.47 -36.90
C PHE A 3 -36.35 -13.17 -35.69
N LYS A 4 -37.11 -14.24 -35.95
CA LYS A 4 -37.71 -15.09 -34.90
C LYS A 4 -36.67 -15.71 -33.97
N ALA A 5 -35.54 -16.19 -34.51
CA ALA A 5 -34.46 -16.76 -33.71
C ALA A 5 -33.76 -15.69 -32.84
N LEU A 6 -33.58 -14.47 -33.36
CA LEU A 6 -33.02 -13.35 -32.61
C LEU A 6 -33.91 -12.97 -31.42
N VAL A 7 -35.24 -12.85 -31.67
CA VAL A 7 -36.21 -12.53 -30.60
C VAL A 7 -36.27 -13.65 -29.56
N ALA A 8 -36.31 -14.91 -29.97
CA ALA A 8 -36.29 -16.04 -29.02
C ALA A 8 -35.03 -16.07 -28.18
N THR A 9 -33.84 -15.78 -28.75
CA THR A 9 -32.58 -15.68 -28.02
C THR A 9 -32.61 -14.52 -27.02
N ALA A 10 -33.12 -13.36 -27.42
CA ALA A 10 -33.22 -12.19 -26.53
C ALA A 10 -34.16 -12.47 -25.34
N VAL A 11 -35.31 -13.11 -25.59
CA VAL A 11 -36.24 -13.51 -24.51
C VAL A 11 -35.61 -14.54 -23.57
N ALA A 12 -34.91 -15.54 -24.10
CA ALA A 12 -34.20 -16.53 -23.26
C ALA A 12 -33.12 -15.88 -22.37
N VAL A 13 -32.32 -14.96 -22.92
CA VAL A 13 -31.32 -14.20 -22.17
C VAL A 13 -31.97 -13.35 -21.07
N LEU A 14 -33.09 -12.72 -21.38
CA LEU A 14 -33.84 -11.91 -20.39
C LEU A 14 -34.37 -12.78 -19.23
N LEU A 15 -35.03 -13.90 -19.55
CA LEU A 15 -35.55 -14.84 -18.55
C LEU A 15 -34.44 -15.44 -17.69
N TYR A 16 -33.33 -15.84 -18.31
CA TYR A 16 -32.15 -16.31 -17.58
C TYR A 16 -31.60 -15.23 -16.65
N SER A 17 -31.52 -13.98 -17.11
CA SER A 17 -31.03 -12.85 -16.31
C SER A 17 -31.92 -12.59 -15.09
N ILE A 18 -33.25 -12.63 -15.28
CA ILE A 18 -34.23 -12.48 -14.18
C ILE A 18 -34.10 -13.64 -13.19
N ALA A 19 -34.04 -14.88 -13.67
CA ALA A 19 -33.88 -16.05 -12.82
C ALA A 19 -32.58 -15.98 -12.01
N LEU A 20 -31.48 -15.54 -12.63
CA LEU A 20 -30.21 -15.34 -11.95
C LEU A 20 -30.27 -14.28 -10.86
N VAL A 21 -30.96 -13.16 -11.11
CA VAL A 21 -31.16 -12.09 -10.11
C VAL A 21 -31.97 -12.62 -8.93
N VAL A 22 -33.08 -13.31 -9.19
CA VAL A 22 -33.93 -13.92 -8.15
C VAL A 22 -33.14 -14.94 -7.34
N TYR A 23 -32.41 -15.83 -8.00
CA TYR A 23 -31.52 -16.79 -7.33
C TYR A 23 -30.52 -16.08 -6.40
N ARG A 24 -29.81 -15.07 -6.91
CA ARG A 24 -28.79 -14.36 -6.14
C ARG A 24 -29.32 -13.61 -4.94
N LEU A 25 -30.54 -13.08 -5.03
CA LEU A 25 -31.15 -12.32 -3.94
C LEU A 25 -31.78 -13.22 -2.87
N PHE A 26 -32.35 -14.37 -3.26
CA PHE A 26 -33.20 -15.14 -2.33
C PHE A 26 -32.70 -16.57 -2.08
N PHE A 27 -32.05 -17.22 -3.02
CA PHE A 27 -31.69 -18.64 -2.95
C PHE A 27 -30.19 -18.93 -2.87
N HIS A 28 -29.35 -17.91 -3.06
CA HIS A 28 -27.90 -18.06 -2.98
C HIS A 28 -27.48 -18.36 -1.51
N PRO A 29 -26.47 -19.23 -1.24
CA PRO A 29 -25.99 -19.52 0.11
C PRO A 29 -25.59 -18.28 0.93
N LEU A 30 -25.21 -17.19 0.25
CA LEU A 30 -24.90 -15.91 0.90
C LEU A 30 -26.11 -14.95 0.98
N ALA A 31 -27.32 -15.34 0.60
CA ALA A 31 -28.50 -14.47 0.66
C ALA A 31 -28.83 -13.99 2.08
N LYS A 32 -28.48 -14.78 3.08
CA LYS A 32 -28.65 -14.45 4.51
C LYS A 32 -27.77 -13.30 5.01
N TYR A 33 -26.68 -12.97 4.31
CA TYR A 33 -25.78 -11.89 4.73
C TYR A 33 -26.24 -10.55 4.17
N PRO A 34 -26.29 -9.51 5.01
CA PRO A 34 -26.71 -8.19 4.60
C PRO A 34 -25.70 -7.52 3.67
N GLY A 35 -26.17 -6.51 2.91
CA GLY A 35 -25.32 -5.72 2.02
C GLY A 35 -26.13 -4.97 0.98
N PRO A 36 -25.49 -4.17 0.11
CA PRO A 36 -26.16 -3.46 -0.96
C PRO A 36 -26.82 -4.45 -1.94
N ARG A 37 -28.11 -4.29 -2.23
CA ARG A 37 -28.85 -5.20 -3.14
C ARG A 37 -28.21 -5.32 -4.51
N LEU A 38 -27.69 -4.22 -5.07
CA LEU A 38 -27.00 -4.25 -6.35
C LEU A 38 -25.67 -5.04 -6.28
N ALA A 39 -24.98 -4.99 -5.16
CA ALA A 39 -23.79 -5.81 -4.94
C ALA A 39 -24.13 -7.31 -4.95
N ALA A 40 -25.25 -7.71 -4.33
CA ALA A 40 -25.69 -9.09 -4.36
C ALA A 40 -26.02 -9.60 -5.79
N ILE A 41 -26.39 -8.69 -6.71
CA ILE A 41 -26.72 -9.01 -8.10
C ILE A 41 -25.47 -9.10 -8.98
N THR A 42 -24.47 -8.19 -8.80
CA THR A 42 -23.35 -8.10 -9.73
C THR A 42 -22.05 -7.63 -9.08
N HIS A 43 -20.93 -8.24 -9.50
CA HIS A 43 -19.59 -7.79 -9.12
C HIS A 43 -19.25 -6.38 -9.68
N TRP A 44 -19.92 -5.95 -10.75
CA TRP A 44 -19.65 -4.64 -11.36
C TRP A 44 -19.99 -3.48 -10.42
N TYR A 45 -20.89 -3.68 -9.45
CA TYR A 45 -21.17 -2.67 -8.44
C TYR A 45 -19.95 -2.34 -7.61
N ALA A 46 -19.29 -3.32 -7.02
CA ALA A 46 -18.06 -3.11 -6.26
C ALA A 46 -16.87 -2.73 -7.16
N ALA A 47 -16.83 -3.26 -8.41
CA ALA A 47 -15.80 -2.91 -9.38
C ALA A 47 -15.83 -1.43 -9.79
N LEU A 48 -17.01 -0.79 -9.83
CA LEU A 48 -17.13 0.65 -10.07
C LEU A 48 -16.42 1.46 -8.97
N TYR A 49 -16.64 1.12 -7.71
CA TYR A 49 -15.95 1.79 -6.60
C TYR A 49 -14.45 1.47 -6.58
N ALA A 50 -14.06 0.24 -6.94
CA ALA A 50 -12.65 -0.13 -7.10
C ALA A 50 -11.97 0.71 -8.20
N TRP A 51 -12.63 0.91 -9.34
CA TRP A 51 -12.12 1.77 -10.42
C TRP A 51 -11.98 3.23 -9.99
N ARG A 52 -12.95 3.74 -9.25
CA ARG A 52 -12.95 5.13 -8.73
C ARG A 52 -11.93 5.37 -7.62
N GLY A 53 -11.47 4.31 -6.96
CA GLY A 53 -10.55 4.38 -5.83
C GLY A 53 -11.23 4.71 -4.49
N ASP A 54 -12.54 4.54 -4.38
CA ASP A 54 -13.32 4.81 -3.17
C ASP A 54 -13.98 3.54 -2.55
N LEU A 55 -13.55 2.35 -2.97
CA LEU A 55 -14.08 1.08 -2.44
C LEU A 55 -13.87 0.95 -0.92
N HIS A 56 -12.75 1.42 -0.38
CA HIS A 56 -12.44 1.36 1.05
C HIS A 56 -13.39 2.22 1.88
N ILE A 57 -13.73 3.43 1.41
CA ILE A 57 -14.68 4.34 2.05
C ILE A 57 -16.08 3.71 2.05
N ASN A 58 -16.50 3.21 0.88
CA ASN A 58 -17.80 2.56 0.76
C ASN A 58 -17.88 1.27 1.58
N SER A 59 -16.79 0.49 1.65
CA SER A 59 -16.73 -0.71 2.49
C SER A 59 -16.95 -0.38 3.96
N ARG A 60 -16.30 0.68 4.48
CA ARG A 60 -16.55 1.17 5.84
C ARG A 60 -18.02 1.57 6.02
N ALA A 61 -18.57 2.39 5.13
CA ALA A 61 -19.96 2.80 5.19
C ALA A 61 -20.95 1.61 5.12
N TRP A 62 -20.59 0.55 4.41
CA TRP A 62 -21.39 -0.68 4.41
C TRP A 62 -21.32 -1.40 5.76
N HIS A 63 -20.14 -1.49 6.39
CA HIS A 63 -20.02 -2.06 7.73
C HIS A 63 -20.75 -1.23 8.79
N ASP A 64 -20.67 0.10 8.73
CA ASP A 64 -21.42 0.99 9.62
C ASP A 64 -22.94 0.79 9.50
N ARG A 65 -23.44 0.47 8.31
CA ARG A 65 -24.87 0.26 8.03
C ARG A 65 -25.34 -1.16 8.26
N TYR A 66 -24.55 -2.16 7.92
CA TYR A 66 -24.98 -3.56 7.81
C TYR A 66 -24.33 -4.47 8.86
N GLY A 67 -23.36 -3.98 9.63
CA GLY A 67 -22.63 -4.72 10.66
C GLY A 67 -21.34 -5.37 10.16
N ASP A 68 -20.82 -6.27 10.98
CA ASP A 68 -19.45 -6.81 10.81
C ASP A 68 -19.26 -7.71 9.59
N ILE A 69 -20.33 -8.29 9.04
CA ILE A 69 -20.27 -9.18 7.89
C ILE A 69 -21.15 -8.60 6.78
N VAL A 70 -20.53 -8.22 5.66
CA VAL A 70 -21.23 -7.59 4.55
C VAL A 70 -21.01 -8.34 3.25
N ARG A 71 -22.10 -8.62 2.52
CA ARG A 71 -22.07 -9.17 1.17
C ARG A 71 -21.87 -8.03 0.16
N PHE A 72 -20.64 -7.89 -0.34
CA PHE A 72 -20.26 -6.77 -1.24
C PHE A 72 -20.20 -7.15 -2.73
N ALA A 73 -20.39 -8.45 -3.04
CA ALA A 73 -20.57 -8.97 -4.41
C ALA A 73 -21.37 -10.29 -4.37
N PRO A 74 -21.87 -10.81 -5.51
CA PRO A 74 -22.72 -12.00 -5.53
C PRO A 74 -22.17 -13.19 -4.75
N ASN A 75 -20.88 -13.42 -4.81
CA ASN A 75 -20.20 -14.51 -4.11
C ASN A 75 -19.01 -14.00 -3.28
N ALA A 76 -19.20 -12.86 -2.57
CA ALA A 76 -18.13 -12.24 -1.79
C ALA A 76 -18.63 -11.62 -0.50
N LEU A 77 -17.86 -11.82 0.58
CA LEU A 77 -18.09 -11.27 1.92
C LEU A 77 -16.87 -10.47 2.38
N THR A 78 -17.12 -9.35 3.06
CA THR A 78 -16.10 -8.61 3.79
C THR A 78 -16.42 -8.63 5.29
N PHE A 79 -15.38 -8.72 6.12
CA PHE A 79 -15.48 -8.80 7.58
C PHE A 79 -14.81 -7.57 8.19
N ASN A 80 -15.35 -7.06 9.29
CA ASN A 80 -14.82 -5.89 10.01
C ASN A 80 -14.41 -6.24 11.44
N THR A 81 -13.84 -7.43 11.64
CA THR A 81 -13.39 -7.95 12.92
C THR A 81 -11.92 -8.39 12.87
N ASP A 82 -11.21 -8.29 13.99
CA ASP A 82 -9.86 -8.82 14.15
C ASP A 82 -9.86 -10.36 14.03
N THR A 83 -10.83 -11.02 14.65
CA THR A 83 -11.02 -12.48 14.60
C THR A 83 -11.27 -12.96 13.17
N GLY A 84 -12.12 -12.27 12.41
CA GLY A 84 -12.36 -12.53 10.99
C GLY A 84 -11.10 -12.33 10.14
N MET A 85 -10.34 -11.29 10.43
CA MET A 85 -9.06 -11.04 9.78
C MET A 85 -8.06 -12.19 10.04
N HIS A 86 -7.88 -12.61 11.29
CA HIS A 86 -6.99 -13.70 11.62
C HIS A 86 -7.47 -15.05 11.07
N ALA A 87 -8.79 -15.29 11.02
CA ALA A 87 -9.37 -16.48 10.41
C ALA A 87 -9.11 -16.56 8.90
N ILE A 88 -9.16 -15.41 8.18
CA ILE A 88 -9.00 -15.34 6.72
C ILE A 88 -7.53 -15.32 6.31
N TYR A 89 -6.67 -14.57 7.00
CA TYR A 89 -5.27 -14.39 6.58
C TYR A 89 -4.27 -15.23 7.37
N GLY A 90 -4.70 -15.91 8.42
CA GLY A 90 -3.84 -16.75 9.25
C GLY A 90 -3.15 -17.87 8.48
N VAL A 91 -2.06 -18.40 9.04
CA VAL A 91 -1.19 -19.41 8.38
C VAL A 91 -1.96 -20.67 7.98
N ARG A 92 -2.93 -21.10 8.81
CA ARG A 92 -3.71 -22.33 8.61
C ARG A 92 -5.05 -22.10 7.91
N ALA A 93 -5.35 -20.86 7.47
CA ALA A 93 -6.60 -20.55 6.82
C ALA A 93 -6.81 -21.41 5.56
N ASN A 94 -8.02 -21.97 5.45
CA ASN A 94 -8.40 -22.79 4.29
C ASN A 94 -8.80 -21.92 3.09
N VAL A 95 -7.87 -21.08 2.67
CA VAL A 95 -8.05 -20.13 1.58
C VAL A 95 -6.85 -20.10 0.64
N VAL A 96 -7.08 -19.53 -0.53
CA VAL A 96 -6.08 -19.20 -1.54
C VAL A 96 -6.32 -17.79 -2.04
N LYS A 97 -5.33 -17.15 -2.67
CA LYS A 97 -5.54 -15.87 -3.36
C LYS A 97 -6.61 -16.03 -4.44
N SER A 98 -7.50 -15.03 -4.58
CA SER A 98 -8.58 -15.07 -5.57
C SER A 98 -8.05 -15.12 -7.01
N GLU A 99 -8.89 -15.58 -7.94
CA GLU A 99 -8.54 -15.72 -9.37
C GLU A 99 -7.96 -14.43 -9.98
N GLY A 100 -8.46 -13.26 -9.56
CA GLY A 100 -7.99 -11.97 -10.05
C GLY A 100 -6.47 -11.77 -9.95
N TYR A 101 -5.78 -12.40 -8.99
CA TYR A 101 -4.34 -12.29 -8.84
C TYR A 101 -3.54 -12.85 -10.02
N SER A 102 -4.01 -13.90 -10.67
CA SER A 102 -3.34 -14.47 -11.85
C SER A 102 -3.27 -13.49 -13.01
N SER A 103 -4.23 -12.58 -13.10
CA SER A 103 -4.30 -11.55 -14.14
C SER A 103 -3.37 -10.34 -13.88
N LEU A 104 -2.76 -10.26 -12.69
CA LEU A 104 -1.84 -9.19 -12.32
C LEU A 104 -0.38 -9.52 -12.63
N SER A 105 -0.07 -10.77 -12.96
CA SER A 105 1.29 -11.19 -13.24
C SER A 105 1.82 -10.58 -14.54
N ALA A 106 3.04 -10.04 -14.50
CA ALA A 106 3.76 -9.60 -15.69
C ALA A 106 4.05 -10.77 -16.66
N SER A 107 4.16 -11.98 -16.13
CA SER A 107 4.31 -13.21 -16.90
C SER A 107 3.20 -14.20 -16.54
N ARG A 108 2.49 -14.71 -17.54
CA ARG A 108 1.46 -15.75 -17.34
C ARG A 108 2.02 -17.08 -16.85
N HIS A 109 3.30 -17.35 -17.15
CA HIS A 109 3.94 -18.63 -16.87
C HIS A 109 4.84 -18.59 -15.63
N THR A 110 5.25 -17.41 -15.19
CA THR A 110 6.12 -17.24 -14.02
C THR A 110 5.49 -16.19 -13.10
N PRO A 111 4.64 -16.61 -12.14
CA PRO A 111 4.07 -15.69 -11.16
C PRO A 111 5.16 -15.21 -10.20
N ASN A 112 5.06 -13.96 -9.76
CA ASN A 112 5.87 -13.46 -8.66
C ASN A 112 5.25 -13.83 -7.29
N THR A 113 5.92 -13.52 -6.20
CA THR A 113 5.48 -13.82 -4.82
C THR A 113 4.09 -13.24 -4.52
N LEU A 114 3.74 -12.07 -5.06
CA LEU A 114 2.39 -11.49 -4.89
C LEU A 114 1.34 -12.25 -5.69
N THR A 115 1.62 -12.65 -6.93
CA THR A 115 0.63 -13.23 -7.85
C THR A 115 0.56 -14.76 -7.80
N ALA A 116 1.53 -15.42 -7.15
CA ALA A 116 1.51 -16.86 -6.95
C ALA A 116 0.31 -17.27 -6.08
N THR A 117 -0.69 -17.89 -6.70
CA THR A 117 -1.87 -18.45 -6.02
C THR A 117 -1.56 -19.81 -5.38
N ASP A 118 -0.75 -20.63 -6.04
CA ASP A 118 -0.29 -21.91 -5.52
C ASP A 118 0.58 -21.76 -4.27
N LYS A 119 0.30 -22.56 -3.24
CA LYS A 119 1.00 -22.53 -1.93
C LYS A 119 2.46 -22.96 -2.05
N THR A 120 2.77 -23.91 -2.93
CA THR A 120 4.13 -24.45 -3.11
C THR A 120 5.04 -23.43 -3.76
N THR A 121 4.63 -22.89 -4.91
CA THR A 121 5.35 -21.84 -5.63
C THR A 121 5.56 -20.61 -4.76
N HIS A 122 4.51 -20.16 -4.08
CA HIS A 122 4.65 -19.05 -3.14
C HIS A 122 5.62 -19.37 -2.01
N GLY A 123 5.51 -20.55 -1.41
CA GLY A 123 6.37 -20.97 -0.29
C GLY A 123 7.85 -20.95 -0.67
N PHE A 124 8.18 -21.46 -1.85
CA PHE A 124 9.52 -21.40 -2.41
C PHE A 124 10.04 -19.93 -2.49
N LYS A 125 9.31 -19.09 -3.19
CA LYS A 125 9.69 -17.69 -3.38
C LYS A 125 9.77 -16.91 -2.06
N ARG A 126 8.79 -17.12 -1.18
CA ARG A 126 8.74 -16.48 0.13
C ARG A 126 9.94 -16.82 1.01
N ARG A 127 10.42 -18.10 1.02
CA ARG A 127 11.57 -18.50 1.83
C ARG A 127 12.87 -17.83 1.38
N ILE A 128 13.06 -17.63 0.09
CA ILE A 128 14.20 -16.89 -0.44
C ILE A 128 14.09 -15.41 -0.04
N LEU A 129 12.97 -14.76 -0.36
CA LEU A 129 12.78 -13.33 -0.04
C LEU A 129 12.82 -13.04 1.47
N ALA A 130 12.36 -13.97 2.32
CA ALA A 130 12.42 -13.78 3.77
C ALA A 130 13.87 -13.71 4.30
N GLN A 131 14.83 -14.37 3.64
CA GLN A 131 16.24 -14.25 3.96
C GLN A 131 16.81 -12.92 3.44
N VAL A 132 16.45 -12.52 2.22
CA VAL A 132 16.86 -11.24 1.61
C VAL A 132 16.39 -10.06 2.47
N PHE A 133 15.18 -10.09 3.00
CA PHE A 133 14.60 -9.08 3.87
C PHE A 133 14.76 -9.40 5.38
N SER A 134 15.75 -10.23 5.75
CA SER A 134 16.13 -10.45 7.15
C SER A 134 16.77 -9.17 7.74
N THR A 135 16.98 -9.16 9.05
CA THR A 135 17.67 -8.03 9.72
C THR A 135 19.08 -7.87 9.16
N GLU A 136 19.79 -8.98 8.97
CA GLU A 136 21.13 -9.01 8.40
C GLU A 136 21.13 -8.55 6.94
N GLY A 137 20.14 -8.99 6.15
CA GLY A 137 19.96 -8.57 4.76
C GLY A 137 19.75 -7.07 4.63
N ILE A 138 18.88 -6.48 5.47
CA ILE A 138 18.64 -5.03 5.47
C ILE A 138 19.87 -4.26 5.97
N LYS A 139 20.55 -4.76 7.02
CA LYS A 139 21.77 -4.15 7.51
C LYS A 139 22.89 -4.10 6.47
N SER A 140 23.00 -5.12 5.63
CA SER A 140 24.03 -5.17 4.55
C SER A 140 23.86 -4.09 3.47
N ILE A 141 22.68 -3.51 3.35
CA ILE A 141 22.36 -2.45 2.37
C ILE A 141 22.11 -1.08 3.02
N GLU A 142 22.32 -0.96 4.34
CA GLU A 142 22.01 0.25 5.11
C GLU A 142 22.71 1.50 4.57
N GLU A 143 23.98 1.40 4.23
CA GLU A 143 24.74 2.55 3.70
C GLU A 143 24.15 3.11 2.40
N ARG A 144 23.62 2.21 1.52
CA ARG A 144 22.91 2.63 0.30
C ARG A 144 21.62 3.37 0.63
N LEU A 145 20.88 2.86 1.61
CA LEU A 145 19.66 3.50 2.10
C LEU A 145 19.95 4.90 2.64
N LEU A 146 20.95 5.01 3.51
CA LEU A 146 21.34 6.29 4.13
C LEU A 146 21.78 7.33 3.09
N THR A 147 22.44 6.93 2.01
CA THR A 147 22.82 7.83 0.92
C THR A 147 21.58 8.46 0.27
N ASN A 148 20.60 7.66 -0.11
CA ASN A 148 19.35 8.16 -0.71
C ASN A 148 18.56 9.03 0.28
N PHE A 149 18.57 8.71 1.57
CA PHE A 149 17.86 9.50 2.59
C PHE A 149 18.53 10.85 2.84
N ARG A 150 19.87 10.92 2.83
CA ARG A 150 20.61 12.18 2.89
C ARG A 150 20.23 13.09 1.72
N ASP A 151 20.27 12.56 0.50
CA ASP A 151 19.89 13.31 -0.70
C ASP A 151 18.48 13.87 -0.61
N PHE A 152 17.52 13.09 -0.14
CA PHE A 152 16.15 13.55 0.05
C PHE A 152 16.09 14.67 1.10
N VAL A 153 16.71 14.47 2.26
CA VAL A 153 16.72 15.46 3.35
C VAL A 153 17.40 16.76 2.90
N ASP A 154 18.52 16.66 2.18
CA ASP A 154 19.19 17.84 1.60
C ASP A 154 18.27 18.62 0.65
N LEU A 155 17.48 17.92 -0.16
CA LEU A 155 16.55 18.55 -1.09
C LEU A 155 15.36 19.26 -0.40
N LEU A 156 15.01 18.86 0.81
CA LEU A 156 13.96 19.57 1.57
C LEU A 156 14.35 21.01 1.88
N GLY A 157 15.65 21.28 2.08
CA GLY A 157 16.19 22.63 2.35
C GLY A 157 16.59 23.44 1.11
N LYS A 158 16.65 22.82 -0.09
CA LYS A 158 17.08 23.53 -1.31
C LYS A 158 15.97 24.36 -1.94
N GLU A 159 16.35 25.54 -2.48
CA GLU A 159 15.52 26.37 -3.35
C GLU A 159 15.71 25.95 -4.80
N GLY A 160 14.71 26.10 -5.66
CA GLY A 160 14.84 25.90 -7.11
C GLY A 160 13.53 25.51 -7.79
N ASP A 161 13.29 26.07 -8.98
CA ASP A 161 12.15 25.71 -9.84
C ASP A 161 12.26 24.27 -10.41
N GLU A 162 13.46 23.68 -10.34
CA GLU A 162 13.74 22.29 -10.79
C GLU A 162 12.92 21.26 -10.02
N PHE A 163 12.54 21.60 -8.78
CA PHE A 163 11.64 20.78 -7.97
C PHE A 163 10.17 21.07 -8.25
N GLY A 164 9.90 21.90 -9.26
CA GLY A 164 8.74 22.17 -10.10
C GLY A 164 7.35 21.85 -9.57
N ILE A 165 7.07 22.13 -8.28
CA ILE A 165 5.88 21.63 -7.62
C ILE A 165 5.06 22.75 -6.98
N ALA A 166 5.38 23.99 -7.25
CA ALA A 166 4.46 25.08 -6.95
C ALA A 166 3.23 24.92 -7.85
N LYS A 167 2.04 24.74 -7.29
CA LYS A 167 0.82 24.96 -8.06
C LYS A 167 0.91 26.38 -8.63
N PRO A 168 0.65 26.57 -9.94
CA PRO A 168 0.55 27.90 -10.50
C PRO A 168 -0.44 28.73 -9.66
N GLY A 169 0.01 29.84 -9.07
CA GLY A 169 -0.79 30.70 -8.22
C GLY A 169 -0.56 30.60 -6.70
N LEU A 170 0.30 29.69 -6.22
CA LEU A 170 0.87 29.76 -4.87
C LEU A 170 2.09 30.71 -4.94
N ALA A 171 1.85 32.02 -4.78
CA ALA A 171 2.93 32.97 -4.61
C ALA A 171 3.65 32.68 -3.30
N SER A 172 4.93 32.33 -3.36
CA SER A 172 5.76 32.35 -2.17
C SER A 172 5.95 33.81 -1.78
N GLU A 173 5.28 34.28 -0.73
CA GLU A 173 5.86 35.37 0.03
C GLU A 173 7.23 34.85 0.47
N LYS A 174 8.30 35.47 -0.04
CA LYS A 174 9.67 35.16 0.39
C LYS A 174 9.82 35.63 1.83
N ASP A 175 9.48 34.75 2.73
CA ASP A 175 9.98 34.79 4.10
C ASP A 175 11.41 34.24 3.99
N ASN A 176 12.43 35.09 4.16
CA ASN A 176 13.84 34.77 3.89
C ASN A 176 14.39 33.59 4.72
N GLU A 177 13.62 33.08 5.67
CA GLU A 177 14.02 31.98 6.55
C GLU A 177 13.42 30.63 6.12
N TRP A 178 12.32 30.63 5.34
CA TRP A 178 11.60 29.43 4.93
C TRP A 178 11.77 29.15 3.45
N THR A 179 11.91 27.87 3.10
CA THR A 179 11.98 27.47 1.70
C THR A 179 10.71 27.84 0.93
N GLN A 180 10.81 27.85 -0.38
CA GLN A 180 9.61 27.81 -1.23
C GLN A 180 8.71 26.62 -0.88
N THR A 181 7.41 26.73 -1.21
CA THR A 181 6.43 25.68 -0.97
C THR A 181 6.78 24.39 -1.71
N LYS A 182 6.83 23.27 -0.99
CA LYS A 182 7.10 21.94 -1.54
C LYS A 182 5.87 21.04 -1.42
N HIS A 183 5.61 20.25 -2.45
CA HIS A 183 4.59 19.22 -2.47
C HIS A 183 5.22 17.88 -2.10
N LEU A 184 5.01 17.38 -0.88
CA LEU A 184 5.74 16.22 -0.39
C LEU A 184 5.34 14.89 -1.02
N ALA A 185 4.07 14.67 -1.39
CA ALA A 185 3.65 13.38 -1.93
C ALA A 185 4.49 12.94 -3.14
N PRO A 186 4.69 13.74 -4.21
CA PRO A 186 5.59 13.37 -5.30
C PRO A 186 7.05 13.21 -4.88
N MET A 187 7.55 14.03 -3.94
CA MET A 187 8.93 13.92 -3.46
C MET A 187 9.14 12.60 -2.69
N CYS A 188 8.16 12.19 -1.89
CA CYS A 188 8.16 10.88 -1.23
C CYS A 188 8.15 9.73 -2.26
N ASP A 189 7.36 9.86 -3.35
CA ASP A 189 7.41 8.89 -4.45
C ASP A 189 8.82 8.83 -5.06
N TRP A 190 9.45 9.97 -5.33
CA TRP A 190 10.77 10.00 -5.98
C TRP A 190 11.83 9.32 -5.14
N VAL A 191 11.94 9.67 -3.84
CA VAL A 191 12.95 9.03 -2.97
C VAL A 191 12.72 7.53 -2.85
N THR A 192 11.49 7.08 -2.68
CA THR A 192 11.21 5.65 -2.52
C THR A 192 11.42 4.86 -3.81
N PHE A 193 11.15 5.46 -4.99
CA PHE A 193 11.48 4.85 -6.28
C PHE A 193 12.99 4.84 -6.53
N ASP A 194 13.73 5.86 -6.14
CA ASP A 194 15.19 5.88 -6.24
C ASP A 194 15.80 4.83 -5.32
N VAL A 195 15.38 4.75 -4.06
CA VAL A 195 15.79 3.70 -3.12
C VAL A 195 15.56 2.30 -3.70
N ILE A 196 14.33 1.99 -4.09
CA ILE A 196 14.04 0.61 -4.52
C ILE A 196 14.69 0.26 -5.87
N SER A 197 14.89 1.25 -6.76
CA SER A 197 15.61 1.00 -8.01
C SER A 197 17.11 0.80 -7.80
N ASP A 198 17.72 1.55 -6.89
CA ASP A 198 19.11 1.33 -6.49
C ASP A 198 19.27 -0.06 -5.86
N LEU A 199 18.40 -0.42 -4.93
CA LEU A 199 18.43 -1.73 -4.29
C LEU A 199 18.14 -2.91 -5.23
N CYS A 200 17.29 -2.72 -6.24
CA CYS A 200 16.93 -3.77 -7.19
C CYS A 200 17.91 -3.87 -8.36
N TYR A 201 18.58 -2.78 -8.76
CA TYR A 201 19.36 -2.77 -10.00
C TYR A 201 20.78 -2.18 -9.86
N GLY A 202 21.17 -1.80 -8.64
CA GLY A 202 22.45 -1.15 -8.36
C GLY A 202 22.58 0.25 -8.95
N LYS A 203 21.47 0.83 -9.41
CA LYS A 203 21.39 2.18 -9.96
C LYS A 203 19.97 2.72 -9.78
N ASP A 204 19.86 3.89 -9.17
CA ASP A 204 18.60 4.61 -8.99
C ASP A 204 17.98 5.09 -10.31
N PHE A 205 16.79 5.67 -10.23
CA PHE A 205 16.14 6.34 -11.36
C PHE A 205 16.52 7.83 -11.44
N ASP A 206 17.21 8.35 -10.42
CA ASP A 206 17.59 9.75 -10.31
C ASP A 206 16.39 10.71 -10.34
N MET A 207 15.26 10.27 -9.77
CA MET A 207 14.02 11.08 -9.77
C MET A 207 14.13 12.30 -8.87
N LEU A 208 14.98 12.24 -7.84
CA LEU A 208 15.23 13.37 -6.97
C LEU A 208 15.86 14.53 -7.72
N HIS A 209 16.78 14.26 -8.68
CA HIS A 209 17.54 15.28 -9.40
C HIS A 209 17.12 15.46 -10.87
N SER A 210 16.50 14.44 -11.48
CA SER A 210 16.10 14.44 -12.89
C SER A 210 14.59 14.23 -13.08
N SER A 211 14.00 14.92 -14.03
CA SER A 211 12.60 14.73 -14.42
C SER A 211 12.35 13.51 -15.32
N ASP A 212 13.41 12.86 -15.81
CA ASP A 212 13.33 11.84 -16.88
C ASP A 212 12.43 10.65 -16.53
N MET A 213 12.40 10.24 -15.26
CA MET A 213 11.60 9.11 -14.79
C MET A 213 10.40 9.53 -13.90
N ARG A 214 10.17 10.82 -13.64
CA ARG A 214 9.06 11.30 -12.78
C ARG A 214 7.65 10.99 -13.31
N TRP A 215 7.54 10.54 -14.54
CA TRP A 215 6.28 10.01 -15.10
C TRP A 215 5.92 8.61 -14.58
N PHE A 216 6.92 7.82 -14.14
CA PHE A 216 6.78 6.41 -13.80
C PHE A 216 5.80 6.14 -12.64
N PRO A 217 5.83 6.87 -11.49
CA PRO A 217 4.85 6.69 -10.41
C PRO A 217 3.39 6.78 -10.90
N SER A 218 3.10 7.70 -11.83
CA SER A 218 1.76 7.83 -12.41
C SER A 218 1.28 6.61 -13.18
N VAL A 219 2.22 5.87 -13.79
CA VAL A 219 1.93 4.60 -14.49
C VAL A 219 1.69 3.48 -13.48
N VAL A 220 2.47 3.42 -12.41
CA VAL A 220 2.26 2.46 -11.31
C VAL A 220 0.86 2.62 -10.72
N LEU A 221 0.41 3.85 -10.45
CA LEU A 221 -0.95 4.13 -9.99
C LEU A 221 -2.02 3.63 -10.97
N LYS A 222 -1.80 3.71 -12.28
CA LYS A 222 -2.72 3.13 -13.29
C LYS A 222 -2.74 1.61 -13.28
N ILE A 223 -1.58 1.00 -13.06
CA ILE A 223 -1.47 -0.46 -12.90
C ILE A 223 -2.23 -0.90 -11.64
N THR A 224 -2.10 -0.21 -10.52
CA THR A 224 -2.79 -0.56 -9.27
C THR A 224 -4.30 -0.32 -9.36
N GLN A 225 -4.77 0.72 -10.06
CA GLN A 225 -6.18 0.96 -10.39
C GLN A 225 -6.79 -0.19 -11.18
N ARG A 226 -6.14 -0.59 -12.28
CA ARG A 226 -6.52 -1.75 -13.10
C ARG A 226 -6.55 -3.03 -12.27
N SER A 227 -5.51 -3.22 -11.46
CA SER A 227 -5.33 -4.40 -10.63
C SER A 227 -6.44 -4.54 -9.59
N MET A 228 -6.78 -3.48 -8.86
CA MET A 228 -7.86 -3.53 -7.86
C MET A 228 -9.20 -3.85 -8.48
N THR A 229 -9.52 -3.23 -9.62
CA THR A 229 -10.74 -3.52 -10.38
C THR A 229 -10.81 -4.99 -10.79
N THR A 230 -9.67 -5.56 -11.23
CA THR A 230 -9.55 -6.97 -11.62
C THR A 230 -9.66 -7.92 -10.43
N LEU A 231 -9.13 -7.56 -9.26
CA LEU A 231 -9.26 -8.35 -8.04
C LEU A 231 -10.72 -8.51 -7.59
N VAL A 232 -11.52 -7.47 -7.79
CA VAL A 232 -12.96 -7.49 -7.50
C VAL A 232 -13.77 -8.15 -8.62
N GLN A 233 -13.38 -7.90 -9.88
CA GLN A 233 -14.07 -8.40 -11.08
C GLN A 233 -13.06 -8.90 -12.12
N SER A 234 -12.71 -10.19 -12.06
CA SER A 234 -11.73 -10.81 -12.95
C SER A 234 -12.09 -10.69 -14.44
N LYS A 235 -13.39 -10.64 -14.78
CA LYS A 235 -13.86 -10.43 -16.15
C LYS A 235 -13.43 -9.11 -16.76
N PHE A 236 -13.05 -8.11 -15.95
CA PHE A 236 -12.52 -6.84 -16.44
C PHE A 236 -11.28 -7.04 -17.33
N CYS A 237 -10.35 -7.89 -16.91
CA CYS A 237 -9.18 -8.26 -17.72
C CYS A 237 -9.47 -9.43 -18.67
N ASN A 238 -10.19 -10.46 -18.22
CA ASN A 238 -10.44 -11.66 -19.03
C ASN A 238 -11.18 -11.36 -20.32
N LEU A 239 -12.12 -10.40 -20.32
CA LEU A 239 -12.83 -9.90 -21.49
C LEU A 239 -12.13 -8.73 -22.19
N LYS A 240 -10.91 -8.37 -21.78
CA LYS A 240 -10.12 -7.25 -22.33
C LYS A 240 -10.81 -5.87 -22.24
N ILE A 241 -11.76 -5.71 -21.32
CA ILE A 241 -12.48 -4.45 -21.08
C ILE A 241 -11.49 -3.36 -20.58
N ASP A 242 -10.50 -3.77 -19.78
CA ASP A 242 -9.39 -2.93 -19.31
C ASP A 242 -8.67 -2.20 -20.46
N ARG A 243 -8.51 -2.85 -21.62
CA ARG A 243 -7.83 -2.26 -22.77
C ARG A 243 -8.60 -1.08 -23.37
N PHE A 244 -9.92 -1.13 -23.32
CA PHE A 244 -10.77 -0.03 -23.77
C PHE A 244 -10.64 1.18 -22.84
N PHE A 245 -10.79 0.97 -21.53
CA PHE A 245 -10.72 2.04 -20.53
C PHE A 245 -9.31 2.62 -20.34
N MET A 246 -8.27 1.87 -20.66
CA MET A 246 -6.87 2.26 -20.48
C MET A 246 -6.11 2.47 -21.79
N SER A 247 -6.80 2.55 -22.92
CA SER A 247 -6.19 2.61 -24.26
C SER A 247 -5.13 3.69 -24.40
N SER A 248 -5.36 4.89 -23.85
CA SER A 248 -4.42 6.01 -23.89
C SER A 248 -3.17 5.81 -23.02
N LYS A 249 -3.23 4.93 -22.00
CA LYS A 249 -2.14 4.67 -21.04
C LYS A 249 -1.45 3.32 -21.26
N PHE A 250 -1.98 2.50 -22.15
CA PHE A 250 -1.44 1.16 -22.36
C PHE A 250 0.00 1.21 -22.90
N LYS A 251 0.30 2.20 -23.75
CA LYS A 251 1.65 2.43 -24.28
C LYS A 251 2.63 2.77 -23.15
N ASP A 252 2.24 3.61 -22.19
CA ASP A 252 3.08 3.99 -21.05
C ASP A 252 3.36 2.77 -20.15
N ILE A 253 2.35 1.91 -19.92
CA ILE A 253 2.50 0.67 -19.14
C ILE A 253 3.48 -0.30 -19.81
N VAL A 254 3.39 -0.47 -21.13
CA VAL A 254 4.34 -1.30 -21.90
C VAL A 254 5.74 -0.72 -21.81
N ASN A 255 5.89 0.59 -22.06
CA ASN A 255 7.17 1.28 -21.98
C ASN A 255 7.83 1.16 -20.59
N ALA A 256 7.03 1.29 -19.51
CA ALA A 256 7.50 1.08 -18.15
C ALA A 256 8.03 -0.35 -17.96
N GLY A 257 7.27 -1.35 -18.41
CA GLY A 257 7.67 -2.76 -18.36
C GLY A 257 8.97 -3.05 -19.10
N ASP A 258 9.12 -2.48 -20.29
CA ASP A 258 10.32 -2.64 -21.12
C ASP A 258 11.56 -2.03 -20.44
N ARG A 259 11.47 -0.79 -19.93
CA ARG A 259 12.57 -0.12 -19.21
C ARG A 259 13.02 -0.89 -17.97
N ILE A 260 12.06 -1.38 -17.16
CA ILE A 260 12.39 -2.23 -16.01
C ILE A 260 13.01 -3.55 -16.47
N GLY A 261 12.48 -4.15 -17.54
CA GLY A 261 13.02 -5.37 -18.13
C GLY A 261 14.47 -5.22 -18.59
N GLU A 262 14.82 -4.11 -19.21
CA GLU A 262 16.19 -3.80 -19.63
C GLU A 262 17.13 -3.62 -18.44
N ARG A 263 16.71 -2.89 -17.40
CA ARG A 263 17.50 -2.74 -16.17
C ARG A 263 17.73 -4.09 -15.47
N SER A 264 16.70 -4.92 -15.36
CA SER A 264 16.82 -6.26 -14.77
C SER A 264 17.79 -7.14 -15.57
N LYS A 265 17.74 -7.12 -16.91
CA LYS A 265 18.70 -7.83 -17.77
C LYS A 265 20.12 -7.29 -17.61
N ALA A 266 20.29 -5.98 -17.58
CA ALA A 266 21.60 -5.35 -17.38
C ALA A 266 22.20 -5.77 -16.04
N ARG A 267 21.40 -5.72 -14.95
CA ARG A 267 21.85 -6.16 -13.62
C ARG A 267 22.19 -7.65 -13.58
N GLN A 268 21.43 -8.50 -14.26
CA GLN A 268 21.72 -9.94 -14.35
C GLN A 268 23.07 -10.20 -15.06
N ARG A 269 23.41 -9.41 -16.08
CA ARG A 269 24.70 -9.56 -16.80
C ARG A 269 25.92 -9.25 -15.94
N LEU A 270 25.78 -8.31 -14.99
CA LEU A 270 26.85 -7.99 -14.02
C LEU A 270 27.10 -9.15 -13.05
N GLY A 271 26.09 -9.99 -12.81
CA GLY A 271 26.23 -11.11 -11.87
C GLY A 271 26.65 -10.64 -10.48
N ASN A 272 27.75 -11.18 -9.99
CA ASN A 272 28.36 -10.82 -8.70
C ASN A 272 29.45 -9.74 -8.82
N ASP A 273 29.75 -9.28 -10.04
CA ASP A 273 30.73 -8.22 -10.31
C ASP A 273 30.08 -6.84 -10.07
N ILE A 274 29.93 -6.50 -8.77
CA ILE A 274 29.35 -5.25 -8.29
C ILE A 274 30.15 -4.72 -7.11
N GLU A 275 30.29 -3.41 -7.04
CA GLU A 275 31.06 -2.75 -5.99
C GLU A 275 30.42 -2.89 -4.60
N LYS A 276 29.10 -2.73 -4.51
CA LYS A 276 28.32 -2.87 -3.27
C LYS A 276 27.14 -3.82 -3.47
N GLN A 277 26.90 -4.70 -2.52
CA GLN A 277 25.77 -5.64 -2.56
C GLN A 277 24.43 -4.89 -2.61
N ASP A 278 23.47 -5.43 -3.36
CA ASP A 278 22.10 -4.97 -3.50
C ASP A 278 21.10 -6.14 -3.26
N LEU A 279 19.81 -5.85 -3.23
CA LEU A 279 18.80 -6.90 -3.07
C LEU A 279 18.83 -7.92 -4.21
N PHE A 280 19.21 -7.50 -5.41
CA PHE A 280 19.32 -8.41 -6.54
C PHE A 280 20.47 -9.42 -6.36
N TYR A 281 21.60 -8.97 -5.82
CA TYR A 281 22.71 -9.85 -5.43
C TYR A 281 22.22 -10.92 -4.44
N HIS A 282 21.51 -10.50 -3.40
CA HIS A 282 20.98 -11.43 -2.41
C HIS A 282 19.96 -12.39 -3.03
N MET A 283 19.04 -11.92 -3.88
CA MET A 283 18.09 -12.78 -4.58
C MET A 283 18.75 -13.82 -5.49
N MET A 284 19.88 -13.46 -6.14
CA MET A 284 20.62 -14.38 -7.00
C MET A 284 21.35 -15.47 -6.22
N ASN A 285 21.92 -15.10 -5.08
CA ASN A 285 22.83 -15.97 -4.32
C ASN A 285 22.12 -16.74 -3.18
N THR A 286 20.88 -16.42 -2.86
CA THR A 286 20.11 -17.09 -1.79
C THR A 286 19.42 -18.34 -2.31
N ALA A 287 19.68 -19.48 -1.65
CA ALA A 287 19.00 -20.73 -1.91
C ALA A 287 17.74 -20.89 -1.02
N ASP A 288 16.75 -21.58 -1.53
CA ASP A 288 15.62 -22.05 -0.72
C ASP A 288 16.10 -23.07 0.33
N PRO A 289 15.98 -22.82 1.63
CA PRO A 289 16.51 -23.70 2.68
C PRO A 289 15.86 -25.07 2.70
N LYS A 290 14.70 -25.23 2.04
CA LYS A 290 13.98 -26.53 1.97
C LYS A 290 14.42 -27.39 0.79
N THR A 291 14.77 -26.81 -0.34
CA THR A 291 15.02 -27.52 -1.60
C THR A 291 16.41 -27.30 -2.18
N GLY A 292 17.17 -26.33 -1.67
CA GLY A 292 18.46 -25.90 -2.24
C GLY A 292 18.33 -25.16 -3.57
N ALA A 293 17.12 -24.94 -4.08
CA ALA A 293 16.91 -24.26 -5.37
C ALA A 293 17.10 -22.75 -5.27
N HIS A 294 17.60 -22.15 -6.34
CA HIS A 294 17.76 -20.70 -6.50
C HIS A 294 16.67 -20.14 -7.42
N PHE A 295 16.50 -18.81 -7.43
CA PHE A 295 15.71 -18.13 -8.44
C PHE A 295 16.32 -18.30 -9.83
N THR A 296 15.46 -18.61 -10.80
CA THR A 296 15.82 -18.55 -12.22
C THR A 296 15.90 -17.09 -12.69
N SER A 297 16.53 -16.84 -13.87
CA SER A 297 16.54 -15.51 -14.48
C SER A 297 15.13 -14.91 -14.67
N LYS A 298 14.13 -15.76 -14.92
CA LYS A 298 12.72 -15.33 -15.02
C LYS A 298 12.14 -14.97 -13.66
N ASP A 299 12.48 -15.74 -12.61
CA ASP A 299 12.05 -15.42 -11.25
C ASP A 299 12.64 -14.08 -10.80
N LEU A 300 13.94 -13.86 -11.02
CA LEU A 300 14.61 -12.60 -10.71
C LEU A 300 13.93 -11.40 -11.41
N TRP A 301 13.59 -11.55 -12.67
CA TRP A 301 12.88 -10.51 -13.43
C TRP A 301 11.50 -10.21 -12.83
N VAL A 302 10.65 -11.22 -12.59
CA VAL A 302 9.30 -10.96 -12.09
C VAL A 302 9.28 -10.50 -10.63
N GLU A 303 10.24 -10.93 -9.80
CA GLU A 303 10.35 -10.46 -8.42
C GLU A 303 10.89 -9.02 -8.38
N SER A 304 11.90 -8.66 -9.17
CA SER A 304 12.39 -7.28 -9.24
C SER A 304 11.31 -6.31 -9.73
N MET A 305 10.48 -6.70 -10.70
CA MET A 305 9.30 -5.91 -11.10
C MET A 305 8.28 -5.75 -9.97
N LEU A 306 8.06 -6.81 -9.19
CA LEU A 306 7.18 -6.72 -8.01
C LEU A 306 7.74 -5.75 -6.99
N LEU A 307 9.04 -5.86 -6.66
CA LEU A 307 9.68 -5.00 -5.66
C LEU A 307 9.61 -3.53 -6.06
N MET A 308 9.86 -3.23 -7.35
CA MET A 308 9.73 -1.87 -7.90
C MET A 308 8.33 -1.26 -7.71
N THR A 309 7.28 -2.05 -7.91
CA THR A 309 5.91 -1.54 -7.85
C THR A 309 5.32 -1.57 -6.45
N ALA A 310 5.75 -2.49 -5.60
CA ALA A 310 5.21 -2.66 -4.26
C ALA A 310 6.03 -1.93 -3.18
N GLY A 311 7.33 -1.76 -3.37
CA GLY A 311 8.23 -1.17 -2.38
C GLY A 311 8.14 0.35 -2.30
N ALA A 312 8.06 1.04 -3.45
CA ALA A 312 8.07 2.50 -3.48
C ALA A 312 6.73 3.11 -3.01
N ASP A 313 5.67 2.88 -3.77
CA ASP A 313 4.36 3.54 -3.64
C ASP A 313 3.74 3.40 -2.24
N THR A 314 3.96 2.24 -1.58
CA THR A 314 3.43 1.98 -0.23
C THR A 314 4.16 2.77 0.83
N THR A 315 5.49 2.86 0.77
CA THR A 315 6.30 3.62 1.73
C THR A 315 6.11 5.12 1.54
N ALA A 316 6.07 5.59 0.28
CA ALA A 316 5.78 6.99 -0.05
C ALA A 316 4.44 7.47 0.54
N THR A 317 3.38 6.65 0.43
CA THR A 317 2.06 6.95 1.02
C THR A 317 2.15 7.15 2.53
N ALA A 318 2.84 6.25 3.25
CA ALA A 318 2.99 6.34 4.70
C ALA A 318 3.86 7.53 5.11
N MET A 319 4.94 7.81 4.37
CA MET A 319 5.83 8.95 4.59
C MET A 319 5.09 10.28 4.41
N ALA A 320 4.43 10.48 3.26
CA ALA A 320 3.64 11.68 2.99
C ALA A 320 2.51 11.88 4.00
N GLY A 321 1.84 10.79 4.40
CA GLY A 321 0.80 10.81 5.43
C GLY A 321 1.33 11.22 6.80
N THR A 322 2.53 10.79 7.17
CA THR A 322 3.15 11.17 8.46
C THR A 322 3.48 12.66 8.47
N PHE A 323 4.12 13.17 7.44
CA PHE A 323 4.36 14.62 7.31
C PHE A 323 3.06 15.42 7.31
N PHE A 324 2.01 14.92 6.62
CA PHE A 324 0.70 15.58 6.59
C PHE A 324 0.13 15.72 8.01
N HIS A 325 0.05 14.63 8.76
CA HIS A 325 -0.54 14.67 10.09
C HIS A 325 0.29 15.50 11.07
N LEU A 326 1.62 15.44 11.00
CA LEU A 326 2.50 16.20 11.87
C LEU A 326 2.40 17.70 11.62
N VAL A 327 2.39 18.15 10.37
CA VAL A 327 2.33 19.59 10.07
C VAL A 327 0.99 20.22 10.45
N HIS A 328 -0.09 19.40 10.52
CA HIS A 328 -1.40 19.86 10.99
C HIS A 328 -1.56 19.82 12.53
N LYS A 329 -0.55 19.34 13.26
CA LYS A 329 -0.53 19.24 14.73
C LYS A 329 0.78 19.79 15.30
N PRO A 330 0.94 21.12 15.33
CA PRO A 330 2.20 21.77 15.74
C PRO A 330 2.72 21.34 17.12
N ASP A 331 1.84 21.16 18.10
CA ASP A 331 2.21 20.73 19.45
C ASP A 331 2.79 19.31 19.46
N LEU A 332 2.18 18.41 18.69
CA LEU A 332 2.68 17.05 18.53
C LEU A 332 4.02 17.04 17.78
N LEU A 333 4.13 17.85 16.73
CA LEU A 333 5.38 18.00 15.98
C LEU A 333 6.51 18.50 16.91
N ALA A 334 6.24 19.50 17.75
CA ALA A 334 7.22 20.01 18.72
C ALA A 334 7.64 18.93 19.72
N ARG A 335 6.71 18.12 20.25
CA ARG A 335 7.02 16.98 21.13
C ARG A 335 7.92 15.96 20.43
N LEU A 336 7.59 15.58 19.20
CA LEU A 336 8.38 14.62 18.42
C LEU A 336 9.79 15.13 18.14
N VAL A 337 9.91 16.39 17.77
CA VAL A 337 11.22 17.02 17.55
C VAL A 337 12.05 17.04 18.84
N SER A 338 11.41 17.30 19.98
CA SER A 338 12.09 17.25 21.30
C SER A 338 12.59 15.84 21.61
N GLU A 339 11.78 14.79 21.35
CA GLU A 339 12.21 13.40 21.50
C GLU A 339 13.46 13.12 20.67
N LEU A 340 13.45 13.43 19.37
CA LEU A 340 14.57 13.17 18.48
C LEU A 340 15.85 13.89 18.90
N ARG A 341 15.76 15.16 19.28
CA ARG A 341 16.92 15.95 19.70
C ARG A 341 17.47 15.61 21.09
N THR A 342 16.65 14.99 21.92
CA THR A 342 17.11 14.47 23.21
C THR A 342 17.81 13.12 23.03
N THR A 343 17.38 12.34 22.03
CA THR A 343 17.93 11.02 21.74
C THR A 343 19.23 11.09 20.95
N PHE A 344 19.33 11.98 19.95
CA PHE A 344 20.48 12.09 19.05
C PHE A 344 21.22 13.42 19.23
N ALA A 345 22.55 13.36 19.15
CA ALA A 345 23.40 14.55 19.18
C ALA A 345 23.61 15.16 17.78
N ASP A 346 23.69 14.30 16.75
CA ASP A 346 23.91 14.70 15.36
C ASP A 346 22.93 13.95 14.43
N GLU A 347 22.64 14.53 13.26
CA GLU A 347 21.80 13.90 12.24
C GLU A 347 22.40 12.58 11.76
N GLU A 348 23.74 12.49 11.67
CA GLU A 348 24.41 11.28 11.19
C GLU A 348 24.33 10.12 12.20
N ASP A 349 24.04 10.38 13.47
CA ASP A 349 23.75 9.35 14.46
C ASP A 349 22.38 8.67 14.21
N ILE A 350 21.51 9.29 13.40
CA ILE A 350 20.20 8.76 13.09
C ILE A 350 20.32 7.69 11.98
N HIS A 351 20.41 6.44 12.41
CA HIS A 351 20.47 5.25 11.55
C HIS A 351 19.66 4.10 12.18
N MET A 352 19.51 2.98 11.48
CA MET A 352 18.78 1.83 12.00
C MET A 352 19.45 1.26 13.25
N GLY A 353 18.71 1.11 14.32
CA GLY A 353 19.25 0.54 15.55
C GLY A 353 18.41 0.83 16.79
N PRO A 354 18.86 0.34 17.95
CA PRO A 354 18.12 0.44 19.21
C PRO A 354 17.76 1.87 19.64
N GLU A 355 18.62 2.84 19.31
CA GLU A 355 18.38 4.25 19.66
C GLU A 355 17.17 4.81 18.90
N LEU A 356 17.09 4.58 17.57
CA LEU A 356 15.95 4.99 16.77
C LEU A 356 14.70 4.19 17.14
N ASP A 357 14.85 2.91 17.47
CA ASP A 357 13.75 2.05 17.93
C ASP A 357 13.21 2.50 19.30
N SER A 358 14.01 3.22 20.12
CA SER A 358 13.58 3.77 21.41
C SER A 358 12.75 5.06 21.32
N CYS A 359 12.69 5.70 20.14
CA CYS A 359 11.87 6.89 19.91
C CYS A 359 10.38 6.50 19.83
N GLU A 360 9.73 6.35 20.99
CA GLU A 360 8.36 5.84 21.10
C GLU A 360 7.33 6.72 20.39
N LEU A 361 7.48 8.05 20.47
CA LEU A 361 6.56 8.97 19.82
C LEU A 361 6.69 8.94 18.30
N LEU A 362 7.91 8.79 17.76
CA LEU A 362 8.15 8.57 16.33
C LEU A 362 7.42 7.32 15.85
N GLN A 363 7.62 6.19 16.54
CA GLN A 363 6.97 4.92 16.24
C GLN A 363 5.43 5.06 16.28
N ALA A 364 4.92 5.75 17.29
CA ALA A 364 3.50 6.01 17.49
C ALA A 364 2.90 6.86 16.37
N CYS A 365 3.60 7.90 15.92
CA CYS A 365 3.16 8.75 14.81
C CYS A 365 3.08 7.97 13.49
N ILE A 366 4.09 7.16 13.19
CA ILE A 366 4.09 6.32 11.98
C ILE A 366 2.97 5.27 12.04
N ASN A 367 2.79 4.59 13.17
CA ASN A 367 1.72 3.61 13.37
C ASN A 367 0.34 4.26 13.18
N GLU A 368 0.12 5.43 13.77
CA GLU A 368 -1.16 6.13 13.68
C GLU A 368 -1.44 6.61 12.24
N THR A 369 -0.39 7.02 11.53
CA THR A 369 -0.51 7.31 10.08
C THR A 369 -0.94 6.08 9.31
N MET A 370 -0.25 4.94 9.48
CA MET A 370 -0.61 3.69 8.79
C MET A 370 -2.00 3.17 9.18
N ARG A 371 -2.48 3.51 10.37
CA ARG A 371 -3.85 3.20 10.79
C ARG A 371 -4.87 4.03 10.00
N LEU A 372 -4.70 5.35 9.96
CA LEU A 372 -5.64 6.26 9.31
C LEU A 372 -5.49 6.31 7.79
N ALA A 373 -4.27 6.21 7.29
CA ALA A 373 -3.94 6.24 5.87
C ALA A 373 -3.19 4.97 5.45
N PRO A 374 -3.82 3.79 5.53
CA PRO A 374 -3.15 2.55 5.16
C PRO A 374 -2.76 2.55 3.69
N SER A 375 -1.50 2.23 3.41
CA SER A 375 -0.99 2.14 2.03
C SER A 375 -1.72 1.08 1.19
N VAL A 376 -2.33 0.08 1.84
CA VAL A 376 -3.27 -0.88 1.24
C VAL A 376 -4.61 -0.76 1.97
N ALA A 377 -5.44 0.18 1.51
CA ALA A 377 -6.68 0.54 2.19
C ALA A 377 -7.85 -0.42 1.95
N THR A 378 -7.81 -1.15 0.84
CA THR A 378 -8.91 -1.97 0.35
C THR A 378 -8.81 -3.43 0.78
N THR A 379 -9.82 -4.22 0.42
CA THR A 379 -9.85 -5.66 0.67
C THR A 379 -8.83 -6.40 -0.21
N ILE A 380 -8.01 -7.26 0.41
CA ILE A 380 -7.11 -8.18 -0.28
C ILE A 380 -7.78 -9.55 -0.37
N PRO A 381 -8.51 -9.88 -1.46
CA PRO A 381 -9.45 -11.00 -1.47
C PRO A 381 -8.77 -12.37 -1.46
N ARG A 382 -9.44 -13.32 -0.79
CA ARG A 382 -9.12 -14.73 -0.77
C ARG A 382 -10.33 -15.52 -1.27
N THR A 383 -10.09 -16.71 -1.79
CA THR A 383 -11.15 -17.68 -2.14
C THR A 383 -11.08 -18.85 -1.16
N VAL A 384 -12.21 -19.19 -0.58
CA VAL A 384 -12.35 -20.35 0.33
C VAL A 384 -12.21 -21.64 -0.46
N LEU A 385 -11.39 -22.56 0.05
CA LEU A 385 -11.12 -23.86 -0.56
C LEU A 385 -12.16 -24.90 -0.12
N LYS A 386 -12.08 -26.09 -0.74
CA LYS A 386 -12.91 -27.25 -0.40
C LYS A 386 -12.90 -27.52 1.10
N GLY A 387 -14.08 -27.76 1.67
CA GLY A 387 -14.27 -27.95 3.11
C GLY A 387 -14.76 -26.67 3.82
N GLY A 388 -14.76 -25.52 3.15
CA GLY A 388 -15.27 -24.26 3.72
C GLY A 388 -14.31 -23.61 4.72
N LEU A 389 -14.75 -22.52 5.33
CA LEU A 389 -14.01 -21.78 6.34
C LEU A 389 -14.96 -21.31 7.45
N MET A 390 -14.56 -21.47 8.70
CA MET A 390 -15.26 -20.84 9.83
C MET A 390 -14.69 -19.45 10.08
N VAL A 391 -15.56 -18.41 10.09
CA VAL A 391 -15.20 -17.03 10.40
C VAL A 391 -16.28 -16.47 11.33
N ASP A 392 -15.89 -16.02 12.50
CA ASP A 392 -16.78 -15.41 13.51
C ASP A 392 -18.05 -16.24 13.79
N GLY A 393 -17.91 -17.55 13.92
CA GLY A 393 -19.02 -18.48 14.14
C GLY A 393 -19.88 -18.79 12.90
N HIS A 394 -19.53 -18.24 11.73
CA HIS A 394 -20.23 -18.49 10.47
C HIS A 394 -19.46 -19.44 9.57
N PHE A 395 -20.14 -20.47 9.09
CA PHE A 395 -19.60 -21.34 8.05
C PHE A 395 -19.72 -20.67 6.68
N ILE A 396 -18.56 -20.48 6.03
CA ILE A 396 -18.44 -19.88 4.70
C ILE A 396 -18.14 -21.00 3.69
N PRO A 397 -19.01 -21.20 2.68
CA PRO A 397 -18.86 -22.29 1.74
C PRO A 397 -17.68 -22.07 0.79
N GLU A 398 -17.21 -23.21 0.22
CA GLU A 398 -16.20 -23.27 -0.84
C GLU A 398 -16.52 -22.30 -1.99
N GLY A 399 -15.50 -21.73 -2.61
CA GLY A 399 -15.61 -20.82 -3.74
C GLY A 399 -16.00 -19.38 -3.36
N THR A 400 -16.42 -19.13 -2.10
CA THR A 400 -16.73 -17.78 -1.64
C THR A 400 -15.46 -16.93 -1.57
N MET A 401 -15.53 -15.72 -2.11
CA MET A 401 -14.49 -14.71 -1.92
C MET A 401 -14.66 -14.06 -0.54
N VAL A 402 -13.59 -13.98 0.24
CA VAL A 402 -13.59 -13.39 1.58
C VAL A 402 -12.42 -12.43 1.76
N GLY A 403 -12.56 -11.47 2.65
CA GLY A 403 -11.49 -10.57 3.04
C GLY A 403 -11.92 -9.56 4.10
N THR A 404 -10.98 -8.72 4.53
CA THR A 404 -11.23 -7.57 5.39
C THR A 404 -10.75 -6.31 4.68
N THR A 405 -11.42 -5.20 4.92
CA THR A 405 -10.98 -3.89 4.42
C THR A 405 -10.14 -3.22 5.48
N THR A 406 -8.84 -3.09 5.25
CA THR A 406 -7.90 -2.51 6.22
C THR A 406 -8.38 -1.16 6.74
N TYR A 407 -8.85 -0.28 5.85
CA TYR A 407 -9.39 1.03 6.20
C TYR A 407 -10.59 0.97 7.17
N ALA A 408 -11.46 -0.02 7.04
CA ALA A 408 -12.62 -0.20 7.91
C ALA A 408 -12.19 -0.77 9.27
N VAL A 409 -11.41 -1.85 9.29
CA VAL A 409 -10.93 -2.49 10.52
C VAL A 409 -10.11 -1.52 11.36
N HIS A 410 -9.22 -0.73 10.74
CA HIS A 410 -8.41 0.29 11.41
C HIS A 410 -9.23 1.48 11.95
N ARG A 411 -10.52 1.56 11.63
CA ARG A 411 -11.47 2.56 12.14
C ARG A 411 -12.63 1.97 12.92
N ASN A 412 -12.55 0.69 13.26
CA ASN A 412 -13.59 0.06 14.05
C ASN A 412 -13.50 0.53 15.51
N PRO A 413 -14.58 1.16 16.06
CA PRO A 413 -14.59 1.71 17.41
C PRO A 413 -14.42 0.67 18.52
N ASN A 414 -14.64 -0.62 18.22
CA ASN A 414 -14.38 -1.70 19.17
C ASN A 414 -12.89 -1.88 19.48
N TYR A 415 -12.00 -1.41 18.61
CA TYR A 415 -10.56 -1.53 18.75
C TYR A 415 -9.85 -0.18 18.96
N PHE A 416 -10.44 0.90 18.45
CA PHE A 416 -9.83 2.22 18.47
C PHE A 416 -10.78 3.28 19.01
N SER A 417 -10.50 3.81 20.18
CA SER A 417 -11.22 4.98 20.69
C SER A 417 -11.00 6.17 19.76
N CYS A 418 -12.02 7.01 19.54
CA CYS A 418 -11.96 8.13 18.58
C CYS A 418 -11.34 7.71 17.24
N PRO A 419 -11.96 6.74 16.50
CA PRO A 419 -11.31 6.02 15.40
C PRO A 419 -10.90 6.89 14.22
N ASP A 420 -11.47 8.08 14.07
CA ASP A 420 -11.14 9.02 12.99
C ASP A 420 -10.11 10.09 13.39
N ALA A 421 -9.80 10.20 14.69
CA ALA A 421 -8.82 11.15 15.17
C ALA A 421 -7.40 10.62 14.98
N TYR A 422 -6.48 11.48 14.53
CA TYR A 422 -5.04 11.21 14.58
C TYR A 422 -4.58 11.43 16.02
N PHE A 423 -4.31 10.32 16.73
CA PHE A 423 -4.00 10.28 18.14
C PHE A 423 -2.86 9.27 18.42
N PRO A 424 -1.59 9.64 18.15
CA PRO A 424 -0.42 8.75 18.36
C PRO A 424 -0.26 8.26 19.79
N ASP A 425 -0.65 9.05 20.78
CA ASP A 425 -0.56 8.66 22.20
C ASP A 425 -1.35 7.37 22.51
N ARG A 426 -2.28 6.93 21.63
CA ARG A 426 -2.94 5.60 21.79
C ARG A 426 -1.99 4.41 21.76
N TRP A 427 -0.78 4.58 21.27
CA TRP A 427 0.24 3.54 21.17
C TRP A 427 1.21 3.53 22.35
N ILE A 428 1.14 4.52 23.24
CA ILE A 428 2.03 4.74 24.37
C ILE A 428 1.20 4.69 25.65
N VAL A 429 1.65 3.92 26.66
CA VAL A 429 0.96 3.86 27.96
C VAL A 429 0.93 5.24 28.58
N ASN A 430 -0.25 5.79 28.78
CA ASN A 430 -0.47 7.08 29.42
C ASN A 430 -1.81 7.09 30.19
N PRO A 431 -1.78 6.81 31.50
CA PRO A 431 -2.98 6.78 32.33
C PRO A 431 -3.77 8.10 32.37
N GLU A 432 -3.08 9.25 32.24
CA GLU A 432 -3.75 10.57 32.22
C GLU A 432 -4.61 10.75 30.98
N LEU A 433 -4.26 10.11 29.86
CA LEU A 433 -5.03 10.10 28.63
C LEU A 433 -5.98 8.89 28.52
N GLY A 434 -6.06 8.06 29.57
CA GLY A 434 -6.88 6.84 29.60
C GLY A 434 -6.33 5.73 28.69
N VAL A 435 -5.04 5.73 28.38
CA VAL A 435 -4.39 4.70 27.57
C VAL A 435 -3.61 3.75 28.50
N ASP A 436 -4.08 2.52 28.59
CA ASP A 436 -3.46 1.43 29.34
C ASP A 436 -2.93 0.32 28.43
N GLU A 437 -2.23 -0.64 29.01
CA GLU A 437 -1.69 -1.79 28.26
C GLU A 437 -2.77 -2.62 27.57
N GLN A 438 -3.97 -2.71 28.16
CA GLN A 438 -5.08 -3.50 27.59
C GLN A 438 -5.66 -2.80 26.36
N SER A 439 -5.81 -1.49 26.38
CA SER A 439 -6.27 -0.71 25.22
C SER A 439 -5.27 -0.79 24.07
N ILE A 440 -3.97 -0.70 24.36
CA ILE A 440 -2.91 -0.90 23.35
C ILE A 440 -2.93 -2.32 22.79
N LYS A 441 -3.10 -3.34 23.63
CA LYS A 441 -3.19 -4.72 23.19
C LYS A 441 -4.39 -4.94 22.27
N THR A 442 -5.55 -4.36 22.62
CA THR A 442 -6.76 -4.41 21.80
C THR A 442 -6.55 -3.74 20.46
N ALA A 443 -5.95 -2.55 20.43
CA ALA A 443 -5.61 -1.85 19.19
C ALA A 443 -4.65 -2.67 18.31
N LYS A 444 -3.60 -3.24 18.89
CA LYS A 444 -2.62 -4.08 18.17
C LYS A 444 -3.22 -5.35 17.56
N GLN A 445 -4.28 -5.92 18.13
CA GLN A 445 -4.97 -7.08 17.54
C GLN A 445 -5.60 -6.77 16.18
N ALA A 446 -6.15 -5.57 16.04
CA ALA A 446 -6.80 -5.11 14.80
C ALA A 446 -5.87 -4.31 13.86
N PHE A 447 -4.67 -3.94 14.34
CA PHE A 447 -3.71 -3.15 13.56
C PHE A 447 -2.79 -4.05 12.74
N VAL A 448 -3.00 -4.08 11.42
CA VAL A 448 -2.26 -4.96 10.50
C VAL A 448 -1.82 -4.23 9.22
N PRO A 449 -1.02 -3.18 9.34
CA PRO A 449 -0.59 -2.38 8.19
C PRO A 449 0.20 -3.21 7.17
N PHE A 450 0.88 -4.26 7.63
CA PHE A 450 1.66 -5.19 6.82
C PHE A 450 0.96 -6.54 6.58
N SER A 451 -0.36 -6.62 6.84
CA SER A 451 -1.14 -7.86 6.79
C SER A 451 -0.63 -8.93 7.77
N SER A 452 -1.17 -10.15 7.73
CA SER A 452 -0.80 -11.21 8.66
C SER A 452 -0.62 -12.56 7.96
N GLY A 453 -0.03 -13.53 8.69
CA GLY A 453 0.13 -14.92 8.26
C GLY A 453 1.15 -15.13 7.14
N ALA A 454 1.02 -16.25 6.42
CA ALA A 454 2.00 -16.67 5.42
C ALA A 454 2.14 -15.71 4.21
N ARG A 455 1.20 -14.80 4.03
CA ARG A 455 1.14 -13.84 2.93
C ARG A 455 1.33 -12.38 3.41
N SER A 456 1.83 -12.18 4.64
CA SER A 456 2.19 -10.86 5.16
C SER A 456 3.27 -10.19 4.33
N CYS A 457 3.45 -8.88 4.46
CA CYS A 457 4.49 -8.15 3.76
C CYS A 457 5.88 -8.73 4.07
N VAL A 458 6.69 -9.01 3.03
CA VAL A 458 8.06 -9.50 3.21
C VAL A 458 9.01 -8.35 3.47
N GLY A 459 8.75 -7.18 2.88
CA GLY A 459 9.58 -5.99 2.97
C GLY A 459 9.26 -5.07 4.15
N TRP A 460 8.50 -5.51 5.15
CA TRP A 460 8.07 -4.65 6.24
C TRP A 460 9.24 -4.00 7.02
N LYS A 461 10.37 -4.72 7.17
CA LYS A 461 11.55 -4.19 7.83
C LYS A 461 12.22 -3.06 7.03
N LEU A 462 12.28 -3.23 5.70
CA LEU A 462 12.80 -2.18 4.82
C LEU A 462 11.90 -0.93 4.89
N ALA A 463 10.59 -1.10 4.71
CA ALA A 463 9.64 0.02 4.79
C ALA A 463 9.70 0.74 6.15
N TRP A 464 9.87 -0.03 7.24
CA TRP A 464 10.00 0.51 8.59
C TRP A 464 11.29 1.33 8.74
N ALA A 465 12.41 0.83 8.22
CA ALA A 465 13.69 1.54 8.19
C ALA A 465 13.59 2.86 7.39
N GLU A 466 13.02 2.78 6.18
CA GLU A 466 12.83 3.96 5.32
C GLU A 466 12.00 5.04 6.02
N LEU A 467 10.88 4.67 6.63
CA LEU A 467 10.00 5.62 7.32
C LEU A 467 10.69 6.26 8.53
N ASN A 468 11.28 5.44 9.40
CA ASN A 468 11.85 5.93 10.65
C ASN A 468 13.06 6.84 10.40
N VAL A 469 14.02 6.40 9.59
CA VAL A 469 15.25 7.16 9.34
C VAL A 469 14.95 8.45 8.59
N THR A 470 14.16 8.39 7.53
CA THR A 470 13.89 9.57 6.69
C THR A 470 13.11 10.65 7.46
N ILE A 471 12.06 10.25 8.19
CA ILE A 471 11.25 11.20 8.97
C ILE A 471 12.06 11.79 10.11
N ALA A 472 12.83 10.96 10.84
CA ALA A 472 13.65 11.43 11.95
C ALA A 472 14.71 12.43 11.49
N ARG A 473 15.47 12.14 10.42
CA ARG A 473 16.49 13.05 9.86
C ARG A 473 15.88 14.37 9.39
N ALA A 474 14.76 14.31 8.65
CA ALA A 474 14.07 15.51 8.17
C ALA A 474 13.63 16.42 9.33
N LEU A 475 13.03 15.85 10.39
CA LEU A 475 12.54 16.60 11.54
C LEU A 475 13.66 17.02 12.50
N PHE A 476 14.78 16.31 12.53
CA PHE A 476 15.96 16.72 13.28
C PHE A 476 16.60 17.98 12.68
N ARG A 477 16.75 18.00 11.34
CA ARG A 477 17.45 19.07 10.60
C ARG A 477 16.58 20.30 10.37
N TYR A 478 15.27 20.13 10.15
CA TYR A 478 14.39 21.23 9.72
C TYR A 478 13.22 21.45 10.69
N ASP A 479 12.83 22.73 10.81
CA ASP A 479 11.47 23.08 11.17
C ASP A 479 10.57 22.95 9.96
N MET A 480 9.31 22.56 10.16
CA MET A 480 8.33 22.36 9.10
C MET A 480 7.03 23.10 9.43
N ARG A 481 6.46 23.76 8.44
CA ARG A 481 5.13 24.40 8.57
C ARG A 481 4.27 24.15 7.32
N LEU A 482 2.96 24.27 7.47
CA LEU A 482 2.07 24.37 6.31
C LEU A 482 2.42 25.61 5.48
N ALA A 483 2.43 25.47 4.16
CA ALA A 483 2.58 26.61 3.29
C ALA A 483 1.41 27.58 3.51
N PRO A 484 1.64 28.91 3.55
CA PRO A 484 0.61 29.91 3.88
C PRO A 484 -0.66 29.79 3.02
N ASP A 485 -0.50 29.44 1.74
CA ASP A 485 -1.59 29.28 0.77
C ASP A 485 -2.02 27.80 0.60
N ALA A 486 -1.50 26.90 1.42
CA ALA A 486 -1.91 25.51 1.37
C ALA A 486 -3.37 25.38 1.81
N ARG A 487 -4.26 25.26 0.83
CA ARG A 487 -5.62 24.81 1.10
C ARG A 487 -5.54 23.37 1.54
N CYS A 488 -6.19 23.03 2.65
CA CYS A 488 -6.44 21.63 2.97
C CYS A 488 -6.94 20.93 1.71
N CYS A 489 -6.33 19.78 1.36
CA CYS A 489 -6.53 19.11 0.09
C CYS A 489 -8.01 19.04 -0.29
N GLY A 490 -8.46 19.87 -1.24
CA GLY A 490 -9.75 19.79 -1.90
C GLY A 490 -11.01 20.15 -1.09
N GLY A 491 -10.90 20.73 0.10
CA GLY A 491 -12.04 21.07 0.95
C GLY A 491 -11.95 22.43 1.62
N LYS A 492 -13.03 22.83 2.27
CA LYS A 492 -13.11 24.02 3.12
C LYS A 492 -12.07 23.91 4.24
N ARG A 493 -11.54 25.05 4.70
CA ARG A 493 -10.46 25.25 5.68
C ARG A 493 -10.49 24.38 6.97
N ASN A 494 -11.57 23.65 7.24
CA ASN A 494 -11.78 22.79 8.40
C ASN A 494 -11.78 21.27 8.07
N ASP A 495 -11.52 20.87 6.82
CA ASP A 495 -11.53 19.44 6.38
C ASP A 495 -10.07 18.97 6.28
N CYS A 496 -9.45 18.72 7.44
CA CYS A 496 -8.06 18.27 7.56
C CYS A 496 -7.91 16.74 7.39
N ASP A 497 -8.75 16.10 6.60
CA ASP A 497 -8.62 14.68 6.32
C ASP A 497 -7.59 14.45 5.21
N PHE A 498 -6.60 13.61 5.51
CA PHE A 498 -5.65 13.12 4.51
C PHE A 498 -6.40 12.22 3.52
N LYS A 499 -6.72 12.77 2.35
CA LYS A 499 -7.51 12.07 1.33
C LYS A 499 -6.63 11.08 0.58
N LEU A 500 -7.06 9.84 0.57
CA LEU A 500 -6.44 8.79 -0.23
C LEU A 500 -7.45 8.17 -1.21
N LYS A 501 -6.96 7.76 -2.38
CA LYS A 501 -7.66 6.87 -3.30
C LYS A 501 -7.12 5.47 -3.10
N GLY A 502 -7.96 4.55 -2.63
CA GLY A 502 -7.57 3.18 -2.33
C GLY A 502 -7.73 2.28 -3.54
N TRP A 503 -6.61 1.98 -4.19
CA TRP A 503 -6.52 0.90 -5.17
C TRP A 503 -5.82 -0.32 -4.54
N VAL A 504 -4.93 -1.04 -5.25
CA VAL A 504 -4.07 -2.05 -4.61
C VAL A 504 -3.13 -1.37 -3.64
N THR A 505 -2.51 -0.27 -4.07
CA THR A 505 -1.86 0.72 -3.23
C THR A 505 -2.67 2.00 -3.21
N SER A 506 -2.47 2.84 -2.22
CA SER A 506 -3.20 4.10 -2.07
C SER A 506 -2.46 5.23 -2.79
N ALA A 507 -3.21 6.11 -3.46
CA ALA A 507 -2.70 7.37 -3.98
C ALA A 507 -3.11 8.53 -3.07
N VAL A 508 -2.19 9.45 -2.83
CA VAL A 508 -2.34 10.56 -1.90
C VAL A 508 -1.93 11.88 -2.53
N GLU A 509 -2.34 12.99 -1.93
CA GLU A 509 -2.00 14.35 -2.37
C GLU A 509 -1.64 15.19 -1.13
N GLY A 510 -0.58 15.99 -1.24
CA GLY A 510 -0.04 16.81 -0.14
C GLY A 510 0.88 16.00 0.81
N PRO A 511 1.31 16.63 1.93
CA PRO A 511 1.06 18.03 2.27
C PRO A 511 1.86 19.01 1.40
N TRP A 512 1.43 20.27 1.44
CA TRP A 512 2.16 21.41 0.90
C TRP A 512 2.81 22.13 2.07
N VAL A 513 4.14 22.12 2.10
CA VAL A 513 4.91 22.55 3.28
C VAL A 513 6.06 23.44 2.91
N GLN A 514 6.57 24.15 3.92
CA GLN A 514 7.83 24.90 3.86
C GLN A 514 8.74 24.37 4.97
N PHE A 515 10.03 24.39 4.70
CA PHE A 515 11.08 23.99 5.63
C PHE A 515 11.97 25.19 5.98
N LYS A 516 12.52 25.17 7.19
CA LYS A 516 13.53 26.10 7.66
C LYS A 516 14.65 25.30 8.32
N ALA A 517 15.87 25.48 7.84
CA ALA A 517 17.02 24.86 8.49
C ALA A 517 17.13 25.38 9.93
N ARG A 518 17.41 24.46 10.84
CA ARG A 518 17.69 24.79 12.23
C ARG A 518 19.15 25.16 12.40
N SER A 519 19.38 26.21 13.18
CA SER A 519 20.70 26.67 13.60
C SER A 519 21.23 25.83 14.74
#